data_5695d40092da78740fd0e9fcc5d299b7
#
_entry.id   5695d40092da78740fd0e9fcc5d299b7
#
_cell.length_a   1.000
_cell.length_b   1.000
_cell.length_c   1.000
_cell.angle_alpha   90.00
_cell.angle_beta   90.00
_cell.angle_gamma   90.00
#
_symmetry.space_group_name_H-M   'P 1'
#
loop_
_entity.id
_entity.type
_entity.pdbx_description
1 polymer ?
#
loop_
_entity_poly.entity_id
_entity_poly.type
_entity_poly.pdbx_seq_one_letter_code
_entity_poly.pdbx_strand_id
1 'polypeptide(L)'
;MNHEFYMNLAIDKAWKYQLLTYPNPAVGCVILDKNGKILSIEAHKEAGKAHAELEAVSKALKVLNPNLDLPQNANDLHEFICKNHQGLLKGTSAYVSLEPCNHQGKTPPCAKLFSTLGFSEVFIATKDEHKLASGGAEFLKDQGIKVHMGICEQRAKELLKPFLKWQKSSFKFFKLALSLNGSAYGKIVSSKASRTYAHTLRSKLDLLVVGGETIRHDRPILDARLVQAKAPNLCILSHQNLESFDPNIPLFSVPKREIFTSIPSEAKLIMYEGGENFLKAFKDELDMLLIFSSSNLNTFENVKLDLKLKPLYKGFLENDTYGFYEIIKS
;
A
#
# COMPACT_ATOMS: atom_id res chain seq x y z
N MET A 1 23.71 -17.98 -0.39
CA MET A 1 23.08 -16.69 -0.09
C MET A 1 21.65 -16.96 0.36
N ASN A 2 21.12 -16.28 1.38
CA ASN A 2 19.73 -16.48 1.83
C ASN A 2 18.77 -15.65 0.98
N HIS A 3 18.26 -16.22 -0.10
CA HIS A 3 17.38 -15.51 -1.04
C HIS A 3 16.04 -15.07 -0.43
N GLU A 4 15.49 -15.88 0.50
CA GLU A 4 14.25 -15.53 1.20
C GLU A 4 14.43 -14.27 2.07
N PHE A 5 15.60 -14.11 2.71
CA PHE A 5 15.89 -12.91 3.50
C PHE A 5 15.77 -11.63 2.67
N TYR A 6 16.41 -11.59 1.50
CA TYR A 6 16.37 -10.40 0.64
C TYR A 6 14.99 -10.17 0.02
N MET A 7 14.30 -11.25 -0.36
CA MET A 7 12.92 -11.13 -0.87
C MET A 7 11.96 -10.64 0.21
N ASN A 8 12.12 -11.09 1.44
CA ASN A 8 11.33 -10.59 2.57
C ASN A 8 11.56 -9.10 2.81
N LEU A 9 12.80 -8.59 2.68
CA LEU A 9 13.06 -7.14 2.76
C LEU A 9 12.33 -6.35 1.68
N ALA A 10 12.27 -6.87 0.44
CA ALA A 10 11.51 -6.24 -0.63
C ALA A 10 10.00 -6.22 -0.33
N ILE A 11 9.44 -7.36 0.08
CA ILE A 11 8.03 -7.50 0.43
C ILE A 11 7.66 -6.58 1.62
N ASP A 12 8.46 -6.58 2.69
CA ASP A 12 8.21 -5.74 3.88
C ASP A 12 8.31 -4.25 3.56
N LYS A 13 9.20 -3.86 2.64
CA LYS A 13 9.26 -2.47 2.16
C LYS A 13 8.00 -2.09 1.41
N ALA A 14 7.46 -2.98 0.58
CA ALA A 14 6.23 -2.75 -0.18
C ALA A 14 5.00 -2.63 0.73
N TRP A 15 4.89 -3.45 1.77
CA TRP A 15 3.78 -3.38 2.74
C TRP A 15 3.62 -2.01 3.38
N LYS A 16 4.71 -1.23 3.55
CA LYS A 16 4.64 0.15 4.07
C LYS A 16 3.80 1.08 3.20
N TYR A 17 3.66 0.75 1.91
CA TYR A 17 2.91 1.53 0.94
C TYR A 17 1.63 0.83 0.45
N GLN A 18 1.24 -0.27 1.12
CA GLN A 18 0.02 -1.00 0.79
C GLN A 18 -1.20 -0.07 0.84
N LEU A 19 -2.07 -0.16 -0.18
CA LEU A 19 -3.23 0.70 -0.44
C LEU A 19 -2.89 2.14 -0.84
N LEU A 20 -1.71 2.67 -0.49
CA LEU A 20 -1.27 4.01 -0.89
C LEU A 20 -0.90 4.08 -2.38
N THR A 21 -0.56 2.95 -2.98
CA THR A 21 -0.21 2.82 -4.40
C THR A 21 -1.42 2.73 -5.33
N TYR A 22 -2.65 2.63 -4.79
CA TYR A 22 -3.87 2.50 -5.59
C TYR A 22 -3.91 3.52 -6.76
N PRO A 23 -4.26 3.13 -7.99
CA PRO A 23 -4.70 1.80 -8.43
C PRO A 23 -3.58 0.80 -8.79
N ASN A 24 -2.31 1.11 -8.56
CA ASN A 24 -1.17 0.24 -8.86
C ASN A 24 -0.94 -0.79 -7.73
N PRO A 25 -0.26 -1.92 -8.03
CA PRO A 25 0.14 -2.86 -6.97
C PRO A 25 1.21 -2.25 -6.05
N ALA A 26 1.25 -2.71 -4.80
CA ALA A 26 2.39 -2.48 -3.94
C ALA A 26 3.53 -3.43 -4.35
N VAL A 27 4.67 -2.88 -4.74
CA VAL A 27 5.86 -3.61 -5.19
C VAL A 27 7.08 -3.12 -4.45
N GLY A 28 7.98 -4.05 -4.10
CA GLY A 28 9.26 -3.74 -3.48
C GLY A 28 10.43 -4.33 -4.27
N CYS A 29 11.58 -3.66 -4.19
CA CYS A 29 12.80 -4.06 -4.86
C CYS A 29 14.01 -3.89 -3.95
N VAL A 30 14.87 -4.91 -3.92
CA VAL A 30 16.19 -4.88 -3.28
C VAL A 30 17.27 -5.07 -4.34
N ILE A 31 18.32 -4.27 -4.31
CA ILE A 31 19.48 -4.42 -5.18
C ILE A 31 20.71 -4.78 -4.36
N LEU A 32 21.41 -5.82 -4.76
CA LEU A 32 22.70 -6.24 -4.20
C LEU A 32 23.82 -6.01 -5.19
N ASP A 33 25.00 -5.66 -4.67
CA ASP A 33 26.21 -5.70 -5.48
C ASP A 33 26.63 -7.15 -5.79
N LYS A 34 27.66 -7.31 -6.62
CA LYS A 34 28.20 -8.63 -6.99
C LYS A 34 28.76 -9.46 -5.82
N ASN A 35 28.99 -8.84 -4.66
CA ASN A 35 29.48 -9.49 -3.45
C ASN A 35 28.35 -9.80 -2.45
N GLY A 36 27.11 -9.46 -2.79
CA GLY A 36 25.92 -9.68 -1.93
C GLY A 36 25.65 -8.57 -0.91
N LYS A 37 26.36 -7.42 -1.00
CA LYS A 37 26.07 -6.25 -0.17
C LYS A 37 24.81 -5.55 -0.65
N ILE A 38 23.92 -5.18 0.25
CA ILE A 38 22.71 -4.41 -0.06
C ILE A 38 23.09 -2.99 -0.48
N LEU A 39 22.75 -2.61 -1.71
CA LEU A 39 22.88 -1.24 -2.21
C LEU A 39 21.62 -0.43 -1.96
N SER A 40 20.43 -1.04 -2.09
CA SER A 40 19.16 -0.34 -1.88
C SER A 40 18.03 -1.28 -1.50
N ILE A 41 17.03 -0.74 -0.80
CA ILE A 41 15.74 -1.38 -0.47
C ILE A 41 14.65 -0.33 -0.70
N GLU A 42 13.92 -0.43 -1.80
CA GLU A 42 12.91 0.56 -2.17
C GLU A 42 11.57 -0.09 -2.55
N ALA A 43 10.54 0.74 -2.69
CA ALA A 43 9.22 0.31 -3.09
C ALA A 43 8.55 1.35 -3.99
N HIS A 44 7.55 0.92 -4.75
CA HIS A 44 6.61 1.82 -5.38
C HIS A 44 5.80 2.54 -4.30
N LYS A 45 5.81 3.87 -4.31
CA LYS A 45 5.28 4.68 -3.19
C LYS A 45 3.88 5.23 -3.48
N GLU A 46 3.62 5.55 -4.74
CA GLU A 46 2.39 6.22 -5.17
C GLU A 46 2.17 6.05 -6.67
N ALA A 47 0.91 5.90 -7.09
CA ALA A 47 0.56 5.83 -8.50
C ALA A 47 1.05 7.06 -9.28
N GLY A 48 1.62 6.83 -10.46
CA GLY A 48 2.20 7.89 -11.30
C GLY A 48 3.65 8.28 -10.93
N LYS A 49 4.21 7.73 -9.86
CA LYS A 49 5.64 7.88 -9.52
C LYS A 49 6.44 6.68 -10.03
N ALA A 50 7.76 6.72 -9.84
CA ALA A 50 8.67 5.66 -10.24
C ALA A 50 8.26 4.30 -9.66
N HIS A 51 8.42 3.24 -10.45
CA HIS A 51 8.24 1.87 -9.98
C HIS A 51 9.34 1.49 -8.97
N ALA A 52 9.11 0.43 -8.22
CA ALA A 52 10.05 -0.02 -7.17
C ALA A 52 11.47 -0.27 -7.71
N GLU A 53 11.57 -0.84 -8.90
CA GLU A 53 12.82 -1.15 -9.57
C GLU A 53 13.61 0.13 -9.91
N LEU A 54 12.94 1.13 -10.49
CA LEU A 54 13.55 2.41 -10.82
C LEU A 54 13.98 3.19 -9.57
N GLU A 55 13.15 3.19 -8.52
CA GLU A 55 13.50 3.76 -7.21
C GLU A 55 14.73 3.07 -6.62
N ALA A 56 14.76 1.73 -6.65
CA ALA A 56 15.88 0.95 -6.11
C ALA A 56 17.18 1.17 -6.91
N VAL A 57 17.10 1.17 -8.24
CA VAL A 57 18.21 1.49 -9.13
C VAL A 57 18.75 2.89 -8.85
N SER A 58 17.86 3.89 -8.80
CA SER A 58 18.22 5.27 -8.50
C SER A 58 18.99 5.40 -7.17
N LYS A 59 18.47 4.74 -6.13
CA LYS A 59 19.10 4.75 -4.82
C LYS A 59 20.44 4.01 -4.81
N ALA A 60 20.53 2.86 -5.48
CA ALA A 60 21.79 2.10 -5.62
C ALA A 60 22.87 2.90 -6.33
N LEU A 61 22.52 3.60 -7.41
CA LEU A 61 23.45 4.49 -8.12
C LEU A 61 23.94 5.63 -7.23
N LYS A 62 23.07 6.24 -6.42
CA LYS A 62 23.47 7.28 -5.44
C LYS A 62 24.40 6.74 -4.35
N VAL A 63 24.28 5.48 -3.96
CA VAL A 63 25.19 4.83 -3.00
C VAL A 63 26.57 4.61 -3.63
N LEU A 64 26.62 4.25 -4.92
CA LEU A 64 27.87 4.00 -5.66
C LEU A 64 28.53 5.30 -6.14
N ASN A 65 27.73 6.30 -6.47
CA ASN A 65 28.19 7.63 -6.89
C ASN A 65 27.33 8.72 -6.25
N PRO A 66 27.69 9.21 -5.03
CA PRO A 66 26.90 10.21 -4.29
C PRO A 66 26.71 11.53 -5.03
N ASN A 67 27.62 11.89 -5.93
CA ASN A 67 27.58 13.15 -6.69
C ASN A 67 26.68 13.08 -7.94
N LEU A 68 26.10 11.92 -8.24
CA LEU A 68 25.23 11.77 -9.40
C LEU A 68 23.95 12.58 -9.20
N ASP A 69 23.73 13.61 -10.01
CA ASP A 69 22.47 14.37 -9.98
C ASP A 69 21.40 13.64 -10.79
N LEU A 70 20.31 13.25 -10.14
CA LEU A 70 19.25 12.44 -10.71
C LEU A 70 17.96 13.24 -10.87
N PRO A 71 17.33 13.19 -12.06
CA PRO A 71 16.02 13.80 -12.28
C PRO A 71 14.94 13.32 -11.30
N GLN A 72 13.98 14.20 -10.99
CA GLN A 72 12.87 13.90 -10.09
C GLN A 72 11.71 13.19 -10.80
N ASN A 73 11.51 13.50 -12.08
CA ASN A 73 10.44 12.89 -12.89
C ASN A 73 10.83 11.45 -13.26
N ALA A 74 9.89 10.52 -13.16
CA ALA A 74 10.15 9.09 -13.38
C ALA A 74 10.64 8.76 -14.81
N ASN A 75 10.09 9.42 -15.84
CA ASN A 75 10.49 9.19 -17.23
C ASN A 75 11.88 9.75 -17.49
N ASP A 76 12.14 10.99 -17.06
CA ASP A 76 13.43 11.64 -17.21
C ASP A 76 14.52 10.88 -16.41
N LEU A 77 14.17 10.40 -15.23
CA LEU A 77 15.04 9.57 -14.39
C LEU A 77 15.42 8.27 -15.10
N HIS A 78 14.44 7.56 -15.65
CA HIS A 78 14.69 6.32 -16.37
C HIS A 78 15.60 6.55 -17.59
N GLU A 79 15.30 7.56 -18.40
CA GLU A 79 16.07 7.90 -19.59
C GLU A 79 17.51 8.32 -19.23
N PHE A 80 17.65 9.18 -18.20
CA PHE A 80 18.94 9.61 -17.69
C PHE A 80 19.79 8.43 -17.23
N ILE A 81 19.21 7.53 -16.42
CA ILE A 81 19.93 6.36 -15.91
C ILE A 81 20.38 5.45 -17.06
N CYS A 82 19.51 5.16 -18.02
CA CYS A 82 19.86 4.34 -19.18
C CYS A 82 21.03 4.91 -19.99
N LYS A 83 21.19 6.24 -20.05
CA LYS A 83 22.26 6.90 -20.79
C LYS A 83 23.53 7.11 -19.96
N ASN A 84 23.45 7.25 -18.64
CA ASN A 84 24.51 7.75 -17.79
C ASN A 84 24.97 6.79 -16.67
N HIS A 85 24.56 5.51 -16.71
CA HIS A 85 24.82 4.53 -15.61
C HIS A 85 26.29 4.11 -15.48
N GLN A 86 27.13 4.42 -16.46
CA GLN A 86 28.58 4.14 -16.45
C GLN A 86 28.98 2.69 -16.11
N GLY A 87 28.06 1.74 -16.29
CA GLY A 87 28.28 0.34 -15.93
C GLY A 87 28.36 0.05 -14.42
N LEU A 88 28.02 1.01 -13.56
CA LEU A 88 28.12 0.89 -12.09
C LEU A 88 27.35 -0.29 -11.50
N LEU A 89 26.23 -0.67 -12.13
CA LEU A 89 25.39 -1.79 -11.70
C LEU A 89 25.61 -3.07 -12.51
N LYS A 90 26.65 -3.13 -13.36
CA LYS A 90 26.95 -4.35 -14.12
C LYS A 90 27.32 -5.50 -13.20
N GLY A 91 26.65 -6.65 -13.37
CA GLY A 91 26.88 -7.86 -12.58
C GLY A 91 26.21 -7.87 -11.21
N THR A 92 25.35 -6.87 -10.90
CA THR A 92 24.53 -6.82 -9.69
C THR A 92 23.34 -7.76 -9.80
N SER A 93 22.61 -7.96 -8.68
CA SER A 93 21.37 -8.73 -8.64
C SER A 93 20.21 -7.94 -8.05
N ALA A 94 18.97 -8.26 -8.48
CA ALA A 94 17.75 -7.64 -7.97
C ALA A 94 16.79 -8.70 -7.41
N TYR A 95 16.07 -8.33 -6.33
CA TYR A 95 14.95 -9.09 -5.75
C TYR A 95 13.70 -8.24 -5.87
N VAL A 96 12.71 -8.71 -6.60
CA VAL A 96 11.47 -7.96 -6.88
C VAL A 96 10.26 -8.78 -6.45
N SER A 97 9.36 -8.17 -5.68
CA SER A 97 8.18 -8.86 -5.16
C SER A 97 7.15 -9.21 -6.23
N LEU A 98 7.21 -8.57 -7.40
CA LEU A 98 6.35 -8.83 -8.56
C LEU A 98 7.23 -8.82 -9.83
N GLU A 99 6.86 -9.63 -10.82
CA GLU A 99 7.53 -9.66 -12.12
C GLU A 99 7.69 -8.24 -12.70
N PRO A 100 8.92 -7.81 -13.08
CA PRO A 100 9.16 -6.51 -13.69
C PRO A 100 8.33 -6.31 -14.96
N CYS A 101 7.68 -5.17 -15.10
CA CYS A 101 6.84 -4.89 -16.26
C CYS A 101 7.65 -4.87 -17.58
N ASN A 102 7.02 -5.38 -18.66
CA ASN A 102 7.60 -5.43 -20.01
C ASN A 102 6.82 -4.62 -21.04
N HIS A 103 5.94 -3.72 -20.62
CA HIS A 103 5.20 -2.84 -21.51
C HIS A 103 5.54 -1.37 -21.29
N GLN A 104 5.40 -0.57 -22.36
CA GLN A 104 5.49 0.88 -22.27
C GLN A 104 4.18 1.41 -21.70
N GLY A 105 4.19 1.74 -20.41
CA GLY A 105 3.07 2.39 -19.73
C GLY A 105 3.30 3.91 -19.60
N LYS A 106 2.93 4.45 -18.43
CA LYS A 106 3.30 5.83 -18.04
C LYS A 106 4.81 5.99 -17.80
N THR A 107 5.50 4.89 -17.52
CA THR A 107 6.95 4.80 -17.39
C THR A 107 7.48 3.72 -18.31
N PRO A 108 8.76 3.80 -18.75
CA PRO A 108 9.39 2.75 -19.55
C PRO A 108 9.48 1.41 -18.78
N PRO A 109 9.60 0.26 -19.52
CA PRO A 109 9.60 -1.07 -18.92
C PRO A 109 10.76 -1.29 -17.94
N CYS A 110 10.47 -1.82 -16.74
CA CYS A 110 11.49 -2.12 -15.73
C CYS A 110 12.38 -3.31 -16.15
N ALA A 111 11.86 -4.28 -16.90
CA ALA A 111 12.68 -5.37 -17.44
C ALA A 111 13.77 -4.86 -18.36
N LYS A 112 13.46 -3.88 -19.22
CA LYS A 112 14.46 -3.22 -20.09
C LYS A 112 15.50 -2.45 -19.28
N LEU A 113 15.10 -1.80 -18.18
CA LEU A 113 16.04 -1.11 -17.30
C LEU A 113 17.10 -2.07 -16.76
N PHE A 114 16.73 -3.21 -16.21
CA PHE A 114 17.68 -4.20 -15.69
C PHE A 114 18.62 -4.73 -16.79
N SER A 115 18.08 -5.01 -17.97
CA SER A 115 18.89 -5.45 -19.12
C SER A 115 19.91 -4.38 -19.54
N THR A 116 19.49 -3.13 -19.70
CA THR A 116 20.37 -2.02 -20.09
C THR A 116 21.50 -1.80 -19.08
N LEU A 117 21.22 -1.98 -17.79
CA LEU A 117 22.20 -1.79 -16.71
C LEU A 117 23.14 -2.99 -16.52
N GLY A 118 22.89 -4.11 -17.21
CA GLY A 118 23.73 -5.30 -17.18
C GLY A 118 23.65 -6.10 -15.88
N PHE A 119 22.45 -6.19 -15.29
CA PHE A 119 22.22 -7.08 -14.15
C PHE A 119 22.54 -8.54 -14.52
N SER A 120 23.12 -9.31 -13.58
CA SER A 120 23.44 -10.72 -13.79
C SER A 120 22.27 -11.64 -13.46
N GLU A 121 21.53 -11.32 -12.43
CA GLU A 121 20.44 -12.17 -11.91
C GLU A 121 19.27 -11.33 -11.40
N VAL A 122 18.04 -11.81 -11.64
CA VAL A 122 16.83 -11.22 -11.10
C VAL A 122 15.98 -12.31 -10.41
N PHE A 123 15.70 -12.09 -9.14
CA PHE A 123 14.88 -12.95 -8.30
C PHE A 123 13.48 -12.34 -8.19
N ILE A 124 12.46 -13.10 -8.55
CA ILE A 124 11.07 -12.65 -8.65
C ILE A 124 10.21 -13.50 -7.71
N ALA A 125 9.43 -12.84 -6.84
CA ALA A 125 8.58 -13.59 -5.91
C ALA A 125 7.38 -14.20 -6.61
N THR A 126 6.66 -13.44 -7.44
CA THR A 126 5.49 -13.94 -8.15
C THR A 126 5.35 -13.32 -9.53
N LYS A 127 4.71 -14.05 -10.44
CA LYS A 127 4.41 -13.61 -11.80
C LYS A 127 3.35 -12.50 -11.79
N ASP A 128 3.42 -11.58 -12.75
CA ASP A 128 2.34 -10.64 -13.01
C ASP A 128 1.26 -11.32 -13.89
N GLU A 129 0.06 -11.48 -13.32
CA GLU A 129 -1.08 -12.08 -14.03
C GLU A 129 -1.76 -11.09 -15.00
N HIS A 130 -1.37 -9.81 -14.97
CA HIS A 130 -1.95 -8.80 -15.86
C HIS A 130 -1.37 -8.93 -17.26
N LYS A 131 -2.21 -9.33 -18.24
CA LYS A 131 -1.81 -9.66 -19.62
C LYS A 131 -0.93 -8.61 -20.30
N LEU A 132 -1.14 -7.33 -20.00
CA LEU A 132 -0.37 -6.23 -20.62
C LEU A 132 0.99 -6.00 -19.93
N ALA A 133 1.13 -6.34 -18.66
CA ALA A 133 2.34 -6.06 -17.87
C ALA A 133 3.31 -7.25 -17.80
N SER A 134 2.82 -8.46 -18.00
CA SER A 134 3.58 -9.72 -17.95
C SER A 134 4.64 -9.85 -19.06
N GLY A 135 5.49 -10.88 -18.94
CA GLY A 135 6.53 -11.21 -19.93
C GLY A 135 7.91 -10.61 -19.63
N GLY A 136 8.05 -9.91 -18.51
CA GLY A 136 9.35 -9.36 -18.11
C GLY A 136 10.38 -10.43 -17.76
N ALA A 137 9.94 -11.53 -17.14
CA ALA A 137 10.82 -12.66 -16.83
C ALA A 137 11.37 -13.34 -18.09
N GLU A 138 10.56 -13.53 -19.10
CA GLU A 138 10.99 -14.10 -20.39
C GLU A 138 11.93 -13.15 -21.13
N PHE A 139 11.55 -11.86 -21.22
CA PHE A 139 12.43 -10.84 -21.80
C PHE A 139 13.81 -10.82 -21.13
N LEU A 140 13.89 -10.85 -19.81
CA LEU A 140 15.17 -10.86 -19.09
C LEU A 140 16.01 -12.10 -19.43
N LYS A 141 15.39 -13.29 -19.52
CA LYS A 141 16.08 -14.53 -19.93
C LYS A 141 16.64 -14.42 -21.35
N ASP A 142 15.87 -13.87 -22.28
CA ASP A 142 16.29 -13.67 -23.68
C ASP A 142 17.46 -12.68 -23.78
N GLN A 143 17.59 -11.78 -22.81
CA GLN A 143 18.74 -10.86 -22.68
C GLN A 143 19.94 -11.49 -21.94
N GLY A 144 19.91 -12.79 -21.63
CA GLY A 144 20.97 -13.52 -20.95
C GLY A 144 21.07 -13.29 -19.44
N ILE A 145 20.04 -12.70 -18.81
CA ILE A 145 19.95 -12.50 -17.37
C ILE A 145 19.37 -13.77 -16.73
N LYS A 146 20.01 -14.26 -15.67
CA LYS A 146 19.45 -15.39 -14.91
C LYS A 146 18.20 -14.96 -14.12
N VAL A 147 17.09 -15.65 -14.33
CA VAL A 147 15.82 -15.33 -13.67
C VAL A 147 15.40 -16.51 -12.78
N HIS A 148 15.15 -16.19 -11.51
CA HIS A 148 14.68 -17.14 -10.48
C HIS A 148 13.29 -16.71 -10.02
N MET A 149 12.32 -17.64 -10.09
CA MET A 149 10.92 -17.37 -9.77
C MET A 149 10.48 -18.10 -8.50
N GLY A 150 9.46 -17.56 -7.81
CA GLY A 150 8.74 -18.24 -6.74
C GLY A 150 9.34 -18.07 -5.33
N ILE A 151 10.28 -17.15 -5.13
CA ILE A 151 10.88 -16.91 -3.81
C ILE A 151 9.92 -16.12 -2.94
N CYS A 152 9.49 -16.70 -1.81
CA CYS A 152 8.46 -16.14 -0.91
C CYS A 152 7.13 -15.87 -1.63
N GLU A 153 6.76 -16.70 -2.62
CA GLU A 153 5.62 -16.49 -3.51
C GLU A 153 4.31 -16.25 -2.74
N GLN A 154 4.05 -17.03 -1.69
CA GLN A 154 2.83 -16.91 -0.90
C GLN A 154 2.71 -15.53 -0.24
N ARG A 155 3.79 -14.99 0.33
CA ARG A 155 3.80 -13.64 0.93
C ARG A 155 3.60 -12.54 -0.12
N ALA A 156 4.18 -12.72 -1.31
CA ALA A 156 3.98 -11.78 -2.41
C ALA A 156 2.54 -11.81 -2.93
N LYS A 157 1.90 -12.99 -3.02
CA LYS A 157 0.48 -13.11 -3.36
C LYS A 157 -0.42 -12.42 -2.32
N GLU A 158 -0.11 -12.54 -1.04
CA GLU A 158 -0.82 -11.84 0.03
C GLU A 158 -0.68 -10.30 -0.11
N LEU A 159 0.51 -9.81 -0.43
CA LEU A 159 0.77 -8.40 -0.73
C LEU A 159 -0.05 -7.91 -1.94
N LEU A 160 -0.19 -8.72 -2.98
CA LEU A 160 -0.90 -8.37 -4.22
C LEU A 160 -2.42 -8.55 -4.14
N LYS A 161 -2.94 -9.24 -3.12
CA LYS A 161 -4.37 -9.54 -2.99
C LYS A 161 -5.29 -8.31 -3.18
N PRO A 162 -5.02 -7.11 -2.59
CA PRO A 162 -5.82 -5.92 -2.85
C PRO A 162 -5.84 -5.52 -4.33
N PHE A 163 -4.67 -5.48 -4.98
CA PHE A 163 -4.54 -5.13 -6.39
C PHE A 163 -5.34 -6.07 -7.28
N LEU A 164 -5.18 -7.39 -7.13
CA LEU A 164 -5.90 -8.38 -7.92
C LEU A 164 -7.42 -8.29 -7.72
N LYS A 165 -7.85 -7.86 -6.53
CA LYS A 165 -9.27 -7.73 -6.22
C LYS A 165 -9.89 -6.49 -6.82
N TRP A 166 -9.29 -5.31 -6.71
CA TRP A 166 -9.88 -4.10 -7.30
C TRP A 166 -9.84 -4.08 -8.83
N GLN A 167 -9.02 -4.92 -9.47
CA GLN A 167 -9.09 -5.14 -10.92
C GLN A 167 -10.41 -5.80 -11.36
N LYS A 168 -11.04 -6.61 -10.51
CA LYS A 168 -12.21 -7.42 -10.82
C LYS A 168 -13.49 -6.92 -10.13
N SER A 169 -13.37 -6.45 -8.90
CA SER A 169 -14.47 -6.04 -8.03
C SER A 169 -14.01 -4.92 -7.09
N SER A 170 -14.66 -4.73 -5.95
CA SER A 170 -14.20 -3.82 -4.90
C SER A 170 -13.34 -4.55 -3.86
N PHE A 171 -12.31 -3.86 -3.37
CA PHE A 171 -11.54 -4.25 -2.19
C PHE A 171 -12.04 -3.44 -0.99
N LYS A 172 -12.51 -4.15 0.03
CA LYS A 172 -13.14 -3.59 1.22
C LYS A 172 -12.26 -3.84 2.45
N PHE A 173 -11.85 -2.81 3.14
CA PHE A 173 -11.09 -2.96 4.38
C PHE A 173 -11.64 -2.08 5.49
N PHE A 174 -11.47 -2.54 6.73
CA PHE A 174 -11.88 -1.78 7.91
C PHE A 174 -10.65 -1.19 8.60
N LYS A 175 -10.69 0.09 8.91
CA LYS A 175 -9.65 0.75 9.70
C LYS A 175 -10.14 0.91 11.15
N LEU A 176 -9.36 0.37 12.09
CA LEU A 176 -9.61 0.48 13.53
C LEU A 176 -8.40 1.12 14.23
N ALA A 177 -8.66 1.97 15.22
CA ALA A 177 -7.61 2.49 16.10
C ALA A 177 -7.91 2.05 17.53
N LEU A 178 -6.91 1.46 18.19
CA LEU A 178 -7.01 0.92 19.54
C LEU A 178 -5.92 1.52 20.44
N SER A 179 -6.23 1.69 21.69
CA SER A 179 -5.21 1.84 22.76
C SER A 179 -4.44 0.54 22.97
N LEU A 180 -3.33 0.58 23.68
CA LEU A 180 -2.51 -0.61 23.96
C LEU A 180 -3.29 -1.72 24.68
N ASN A 181 -4.25 -1.34 25.53
CA ASN A 181 -5.15 -2.28 26.19
C ASN A 181 -6.40 -2.66 25.37
N GLY A 182 -6.48 -2.30 24.08
CA GLY A 182 -7.53 -2.77 23.17
C GLY A 182 -8.84 -1.96 23.22
N SER A 183 -8.83 -0.73 23.73
CA SER A 183 -10.00 0.16 23.69
C SER A 183 -10.01 1.03 22.44
N ALA A 184 -11.17 1.17 21.81
CA ALA A 184 -11.42 2.10 20.70
C ALA A 184 -11.99 3.45 21.18
N TYR A 185 -12.18 3.63 22.47
CA TYR A 185 -12.83 4.81 23.06
C TYR A 185 -11.83 5.86 23.54
N GLY A 186 -12.24 7.13 23.51
CA GLY A 186 -11.46 8.29 23.91
C GLY A 186 -11.38 9.35 22.82
N LYS A 187 -11.03 10.60 23.20
CA LYS A 187 -10.99 11.74 22.25
C LYS A 187 -9.95 11.55 21.13
N ILE A 188 -8.77 11.03 21.46
CA ILE A 188 -7.68 10.76 20.53
C ILE A 188 -6.99 9.46 20.98
N VAL A 189 -7.21 8.40 20.23
CA VAL A 189 -6.65 7.07 20.52
C VAL A 189 -5.25 6.92 19.92
N SER A 190 -5.00 7.44 18.71
CA SER A 190 -3.76 7.23 17.95
C SER A 190 -2.90 8.49 17.83
N SER A 191 -1.60 8.33 17.57
CA SER A 191 -0.62 9.39 17.37
C SER A 191 -0.93 10.29 16.16
N LYS A 192 -0.22 11.41 16.04
CA LYS A 192 -0.30 12.28 14.86
C LYS A 192 0.15 11.52 13.59
N ALA A 193 1.19 10.69 13.69
CA ALA A 193 1.68 9.90 12.56
C ALA A 193 0.64 8.90 12.06
N SER A 194 -0.01 8.15 12.95
CA SER A 194 -1.08 7.22 12.59
C SER A 194 -2.29 7.93 11.96
N ARG A 195 -2.66 9.09 12.49
CA ARG A 195 -3.74 9.91 11.90
C ARG A 195 -3.35 10.46 10.53
N THR A 196 -2.10 10.92 10.36
CA THR A 196 -1.59 11.37 9.04
C THR A 196 -1.62 10.24 8.03
N TYR A 197 -1.21 9.02 8.42
CA TYR A 197 -1.31 7.85 7.56
C TYR A 197 -2.77 7.54 7.17
N ALA A 198 -3.71 7.59 8.12
CA ALA A 198 -5.13 7.42 7.82
C ALA A 198 -5.68 8.51 6.86
N HIS A 199 -5.25 9.77 7.02
CA HIS A 199 -5.61 10.85 6.09
C HIS A 199 -4.98 10.65 4.71
N THR A 200 -3.76 10.11 4.62
CA THR A 200 -3.15 9.74 3.34
C THR A 200 -3.95 8.61 2.66
N LEU A 201 -4.38 7.60 3.42
CA LEU A 201 -5.28 6.56 2.88
C LEU A 201 -6.58 7.17 2.37
N ARG A 202 -7.25 8.02 3.16
CA ARG A 202 -8.50 8.68 2.74
C ARG A 202 -8.37 9.42 1.42
N SER A 203 -7.21 10.02 1.13
CA SER A 203 -6.98 10.70 -0.15
C SER A 203 -6.88 9.77 -1.36
N LYS A 204 -6.75 8.45 -1.14
CA LYS A 204 -6.65 7.43 -2.20
C LYS A 204 -7.95 6.65 -2.42
N LEU A 205 -8.90 6.75 -1.50
CA LEU A 205 -10.15 5.98 -1.56
C LEU A 205 -11.09 6.49 -2.64
N ASP A 206 -11.82 5.56 -3.25
CA ASP A 206 -13.04 5.89 -4.00
C ASP A 206 -14.18 6.20 -3.02
N LEU A 207 -14.26 5.45 -1.91
CA LEU A 207 -15.34 5.56 -0.96
C LEU A 207 -14.89 5.31 0.48
N LEU A 208 -15.35 6.17 1.40
CA LEU A 208 -15.30 5.94 2.83
C LEU A 208 -16.71 5.56 3.31
N VAL A 209 -16.85 4.44 4.02
CA VAL A 209 -18.12 3.96 4.54
C VAL A 209 -18.16 4.14 6.05
N VAL A 210 -19.23 4.74 6.58
CA VAL A 210 -19.38 5.04 8.00
C VAL A 210 -20.82 4.79 8.45
N GLY A 211 -20.99 4.37 9.70
CA GLY A 211 -22.30 4.19 10.32
C GLY A 211 -22.95 5.50 10.77
N GLY A 212 -24.26 5.62 10.64
CA GLY A 212 -25.00 6.82 11.06
C GLY A 212 -24.85 7.13 12.56
N GLU A 213 -24.66 6.11 13.41
CA GLU A 213 -24.41 6.30 14.84
C GLU A 213 -23.09 7.03 15.11
N THR A 214 -22.01 6.63 14.43
CA THR A 214 -20.72 7.32 14.49
C THR A 214 -20.84 8.79 14.10
N ILE A 215 -21.64 9.10 13.06
CA ILE A 215 -21.85 10.48 12.61
C ILE A 215 -22.57 11.31 13.67
N ARG A 216 -23.63 10.78 14.28
CA ARG A 216 -24.38 11.51 15.32
C ARG A 216 -23.55 11.73 16.58
N HIS A 217 -22.81 10.73 16.99
CA HIS A 217 -22.05 10.75 18.24
C HIS A 217 -20.75 11.55 18.12
N ASP A 218 -19.94 11.26 17.12
CA ASP A 218 -18.58 11.81 16.98
C ASP A 218 -18.57 13.13 16.21
N ARG A 219 -19.63 13.47 15.48
CA ARG A 219 -19.76 14.68 14.63
C ARG A 219 -18.49 14.92 13.78
N PRO A 220 -18.05 13.91 13.01
CA PRO A 220 -16.73 13.91 12.39
C PRO A 220 -16.67 14.80 11.14
N ILE A 221 -15.44 15.10 10.66
CA ILE A 221 -15.21 15.76 9.36
C ILE A 221 -14.96 14.71 8.27
N LEU A 222 -14.20 13.66 8.56
CA LEU A 222 -13.86 12.55 7.66
C LEU A 222 -13.20 12.99 6.34
N ASP A 223 -12.29 13.92 6.40
CA ASP A 223 -11.53 14.47 5.28
C ASP A 223 -10.06 14.00 5.25
N ALA A 224 -9.26 14.57 4.36
CA ALA A 224 -7.83 14.34 4.22
C ALA A 224 -6.97 15.59 4.57
N ARG A 225 -7.45 16.47 5.49
CA ARG A 225 -6.82 17.77 5.81
C ARG A 225 -5.39 17.68 6.32
N LEU A 226 -5.00 16.62 7.04
CA LEU A 226 -3.62 16.48 7.56
C LEU A 226 -2.58 16.33 6.45
N VAL A 227 -3.00 15.98 5.24
CA VAL A 227 -2.15 15.85 4.05
C VAL A 227 -2.57 16.82 2.94
N GLN A 228 -3.48 17.76 3.23
CA GLN A 228 -3.96 18.79 2.31
C GLN A 228 -4.44 18.21 0.95
N ALA A 229 -5.10 17.05 1.00
CA ALA A 229 -5.54 16.33 -0.19
C ALA A 229 -7.08 16.29 -0.29
N LYS A 230 -7.58 15.84 -1.45
CA LYS A 230 -9.02 15.66 -1.70
C LYS A 230 -9.61 14.69 -0.67
N ALA A 231 -10.75 15.05 -0.10
CA ALA A 231 -11.54 14.14 0.74
C ALA A 231 -12.16 13.01 -0.12
N PRO A 232 -12.30 11.79 0.42
CA PRO A 232 -13.00 10.71 -0.27
C PRO A 232 -14.50 11.00 -0.36
N ASN A 233 -15.18 10.41 -1.31
CA ASN A 233 -16.63 10.30 -1.29
C ASN A 233 -17.07 9.49 -0.06
N LEU A 234 -18.27 9.72 0.44
CA LEU A 234 -18.77 9.14 1.69
C LEU A 234 -20.03 8.31 1.44
N CYS A 235 -20.09 7.12 2.03
CA CYS A 235 -21.33 6.36 2.15
C CYS A 235 -21.75 6.30 3.62
N ILE A 236 -22.97 6.76 3.90
CA ILE A 236 -23.54 6.74 5.24
C ILE A 236 -24.55 5.59 5.31
N LEU A 237 -24.18 4.52 6.02
CA LEU A 237 -25.09 3.42 6.27
C LEU A 237 -25.87 3.66 7.58
N SER A 238 -27.16 3.93 7.46
CA SER A 238 -28.04 4.26 8.58
C SER A 238 -29.45 3.75 8.33
N HIS A 239 -30.14 3.34 9.40
CA HIS A 239 -31.57 3.07 9.35
C HIS A 239 -32.44 4.33 9.26
N GLN A 240 -31.85 5.50 9.46
CA GLN A 240 -32.50 6.81 9.38
C GLN A 240 -32.12 7.52 8.08
N ASN A 241 -33.02 8.33 7.52
CA ASN A 241 -32.78 9.13 6.33
C ASN A 241 -31.69 10.18 6.58
N LEU A 242 -30.97 10.58 5.52
CA LEU A 242 -29.95 11.61 5.60
C LEU A 242 -30.47 12.96 6.13
N GLU A 243 -31.70 13.31 5.80
CA GLU A 243 -32.38 14.53 6.25
C GLU A 243 -32.59 14.61 7.79
N SER A 244 -32.46 13.46 8.47
CA SER A 244 -32.56 13.39 9.94
C SER A 244 -31.27 13.77 10.67
N PHE A 245 -30.15 13.91 9.94
CA PHE A 245 -28.90 14.33 10.54
C PHE A 245 -28.86 15.85 10.73
N ASP A 246 -28.18 16.29 11.79
CA ASP A 246 -27.91 17.71 12.00
C ASP A 246 -27.02 18.24 10.86
N PRO A 247 -27.49 19.22 10.06
CA PRO A 247 -26.72 19.76 8.93
C PRO A 247 -25.44 20.47 9.36
N ASN A 248 -25.30 20.83 10.63
CA ASN A 248 -24.10 21.47 11.19
C ASN A 248 -23.00 20.46 11.52
N ILE A 249 -23.18 19.16 11.25
CA ILE A 249 -22.09 18.20 11.37
C ILE A 249 -21.04 18.50 10.28
N PRO A 250 -19.76 18.69 10.67
CA PRO A 250 -18.74 19.23 9.75
C PRO A 250 -18.54 18.42 8.46
N LEU A 251 -18.85 17.12 8.46
CA LEU A 251 -18.74 16.28 7.26
C LEU A 251 -19.61 16.78 6.09
N PHE A 252 -20.77 17.40 6.38
CA PHE A 252 -21.67 17.89 5.32
C PHE A 252 -21.17 19.18 4.66
N SER A 253 -20.23 19.89 5.28
CA SER A 253 -19.61 21.10 4.75
C SER A 253 -18.29 20.84 3.96
N VAL A 254 -17.86 19.59 3.83
CA VAL A 254 -16.63 19.25 3.09
C VAL A 254 -16.86 19.42 1.58
N PRO A 255 -16.11 20.30 0.90
CA PRO A 255 -16.37 20.62 -0.50
C PRO A 255 -16.00 19.45 -1.44
N LYS A 256 -16.66 19.38 -2.60
CA LYS A 256 -16.38 18.43 -3.69
C LYS A 256 -16.48 16.97 -3.27
N ARG A 257 -17.31 16.66 -2.28
CA ARG A 257 -17.60 15.32 -1.79
C ARG A 257 -19.01 14.94 -2.19
N GLU A 258 -19.19 13.74 -2.69
CA GLU A 258 -20.50 13.11 -2.85
C GLU A 258 -20.83 12.26 -1.62
N ILE A 259 -22.12 12.25 -1.23
CA ILE A 259 -22.61 11.46 -0.09
C ILE A 259 -23.66 10.49 -0.60
N PHE A 260 -23.45 9.21 -0.35
CA PHE A 260 -24.28 8.11 -0.76
C PHE A 260 -24.94 7.43 0.45
N THR A 261 -26.08 6.79 0.24
CA THR A 261 -26.77 5.92 1.22
C THR A 261 -26.59 4.44 0.92
N SER A 262 -26.00 4.11 -0.22
CA SER A 262 -25.62 2.77 -0.64
C SER A 262 -24.28 2.80 -1.32
N ILE A 263 -23.56 1.68 -1.36
CA ILE A 263 -22.23 1.59 -1.97
C ILE A 263 -22.36 1.60 -3.49
N PRO A 264 -21.79 2.60 -4.19
CA PRO A 264 -21.77 2.65 -5.65
C PRO A 264 -20.97 1.46 -6.23
N SER A 265 -21.47 0.88 -7.32
CA SER A 265 -20.87 -0.30 -7.97
C SER A 265 -19.48 -0.04 -8.57
N GLU A 266 -19.19 1.18 -8.94
CA GLU A 266 -17.92 1.63 -9.51
C GLU A 266 -16.80 1.79 -8.48
N ALA A 267 -17.12 1.93 -7.17
CA ALA A 267 -16.13 2.07 -6.11
C ALA A 267 -15.27 0.82 -5.99
N LYS A 268 -13.95 0.95 -6.12
CA LYS A 268 -13.00 -0.16 -6.10
C LYS A 268 -12.21 -0.26 -4.80
N LEU A 269 -11.72 0.86 -4.28
CA LEU A 269 -11.02 0.91 -3.00
C LEU A 269 -11.93 1.55 -1.95
N ILE A 270 -12.42 0.72 -1.02
CA ILE A 270 -13.45 1.10 -0.03
C ILE A 270 -12.89 0.89 1.37
N MET A 271 -12.88 1.95 2.18
CA MET A 271 -12.52 1.88 3.59
C MET A 271 -13.77 2.01 4.46
N TYR A 272 -13.89 1.17 5.47
CA TYR A 272 -14.89 1.27 6.52
C TYR A 272 -14.26 1.86 7.77
N GLU A 273 -14.93 2.83 8.38
CA GLU A 273 -14.58 3.36 9.70
C GLU A 273 -15.79 3.37 10.62
N GLY A 274 -15.58 3.00 11.87
CA GLY A 274 -16.65 2.99 12.89
C GLY A 274 -16.23 2.24 14.14
N GLY A 275 -17.16 2.07 15.05
CA GLY A 275 -16.98 1.31 16.28
C GLY A 275 -17.15 -0.19 16.10
N GLU A 276 -17.11 -0.89 17.23
CA GLU A 276 -17.21 -2.35 17.36
C GLU A 276 -18.45 -2.94 16.66
N ASN A 277 -19.64 -2.34 16.91
CA ASN A 277 -20.90 -2.83 16.32
C ASN A 277 -20.88 -2.72 14.79
N PHE A 278 -20.27 -1.66 14.25
CA PHE A 278 -20.16 -1.49 12.81
C PHE A 278 -19.23 -2.53 12.20
N LEU A 279 -18.09 -2.82 12.84
CA LEU A 279 -17.21 -3.91 12.42
C LEU A 279 -17.90 -5.27 12.49
N LYS A 280 -18.64 -5.57 13.55
CA LYS A 280 -19.43 -6.82 13.68
C LYS A 280 -20.43 -7.00 12.54
N ALA A 281 -21.13 -5.92 12.16
CA ALA A 281 -22.15 -5.96 11.11
C ALA A 281 -21.56 -6.26 9.72
N PHE A 282 -20.35 -5.82 9.44
CA PHE A 282 -19.74 -5.91 8.09
C PHE A 282 -18.56 -6.87 7.98
N LYS A 283 -18.13 -7.53 9.06
CA LYS A 283 -16.94 -8.40 9.10
C LYS A 283 -16.87 -9.42 7.96
N ASP A 284 -18.01 -9.98 7.56
CA ASP A 284 -18.06 -11.03 6.52
C ASP A 284 -17.89 -10.49 5.09
N GLU A 285 -18.10 -9.19 4.90
CA GLU A 285 -17.87 -8.50 3.63
C GLU A 285 -16.44 -7.97 3.46
N LEU A 286 -15.71 -7.87 4.56
CA LEU A 286 -14.37 -7.29 4.56
C LEU A 286 -13.33 -8.26 4.01
N ASP A 287 -12.34 -7.71 3.31
CA ASP A 287 -11.17 -8.42 2.81
C ASP A 287 -9.99 -8.34 3.77
N MET A 288 -9.92 -7.24 4.54
CA MET A 288 -8.76 -6.93 5.37
C MET A 288 -9.14 -6.01 6.54
N LEU A 289 -8.40 -6.11 7.63
CA LEU A 289 -8.40 -5.12 8.71
C LEU A 289 -7.07 -4.36 8.70
N LEU A 290 -7.12 -3.05 8.90
CA LEU A 290 -6.00 -2.20 9.24
C LEU A 290 -6.19 -1.72 10.67
N ILE A 291 -5.35 -2.19 11.58
CA ILE A 291 -5.43 -1.85 13.00
C ILE A 291 -4.22 -0.98 13.37
N PHE A 292 -4.50 0.19 13.93
CA PHE A 292 -3.51 1.02 14.62
C PHE A 292 -3.59 0.75 16.11
N SER A 293 -2.46 0.47 16.75
CA SER A 293 -2.37 0.32 18.20
C SER A 293 -1.47 1.41 18.76
N SER A 294 -2.06 2.30 19.56
CA SER A 294 -1.28 3.35 20.21
C SER A 294 -0.49 2.78 21.37
N SER A 295 0.55 3.49 21.78
CA SER A 295 1.35 3.16 22.98
C SER A 295 0.67 3.55 24.30
N ASN A 296 -0.55 4.12 24.26
CA ASN A 296 -1.26 4.59 25.44
C ASN A 296 -2.18 3.52 26.02
N LEU A 297 -2.20 3.40 27.33
CA LEU A 297 -3.23 2.71 28.09
C LEU A 297 -4.32 3.70 28.48
N ASN A 298 -5.56 3.26 28.55
CA ASN A 298 -6.67 4.06 29.07
C ASN A 298 -7.58 3.22 29.96
N THR A 299 -8.58 3.86 30.61
CA THR A 299 -9.50 3.22 31.53
C THR A 299 -10.83 2.83 30.89
N PHE A 300 -11.00 3.06 29.58
CA PHE A 300 -12.20 2.70 28.85
C PHE A 300 -12.28 1.19 28.61
N GLU A 301 -13.50 0.69 28.37
CA GLU A 301 -13.72 -0.70 28.02
C GLU A 301 -12.97 -1.09 26.74
N ASN A 302 -12.51 -2.33 26.70
CA ASN A 302 -11.92 -2.92 25.52
C ASN A 302 -12.99 -3.28 24.49
N VAL A 303 -12.58 -3.34 23.23
CA VAL A 303 -13.43 -3.84 22.14
C VAL A 303 -13.78 -5.31 22.40
N LYS A 304 -15.06 -5.63 22.35
CA LYS A 304 -15.61 -6.98 22.58
C LYS A 304 -15.89 -7.67 21.23
N LEU A 305 -14.81 -8.05 20.54
CA LEU A 305 -14.86 -8.70 19.23
C LEU A 305 -14.26 -10.10 19.32
N ASP A 306 -15.02 -11.09 18.83
CA ASP A 306 -14.51 -12.44 18.61
C ASP A 306 -14.20 -12.61 17.12
N LEU A 307 -12.93 -12.33 16.76
CA LEU A 307 -12.41 -12.45 15.40
C LEU A 307 -11.06 -13.16 15.44
N LYS A 308 -10.93 -14.20 14.65
CA LYS A 308 -9.63 -14.83 14.41
C LYS A 308 -8.92 -14.13 13.25
N LEU A 309 -7.73 -13.60 13.51
CA LEU A 309 -6.98 -12.78 12.56
C LEU A 309 -5.65 -13.44 12.21
N LYS A 310 -5.31 -13.43 10.91
CA LYS A 310 -3.99 -13.77 10.41
C LYS A 310 -3.22 -12.49 10.16
N PRO A 311 -2.09 -12.23 10.86
CA PRO A 311 -1.26 -11.07 10.56
C PRO A 311 -0.59 -11.24 9.19
N LEU A 312 -0.70 -10.22 8.34
CA LEU A 312 -0.04 -10.15 7.04
C LEU A 312 1.23 -9.29 7.13
N TYR A 313 1.15 -8.17 7.86
CA TYR A 313 2.25 -7.26 8.09
C TYR A 313 2.05 -6.46 9.38
N LYS A 314 3.15 -6.11 10.04
CA LYS A 314 3.18 -5.17 11.17
C LYS A 314 4.30 -4.15 10.97
N GLY A 315 4.02 -2.90 11.29
CA GLY A 315 4.98 -1.80 11.20
C GLY A 315 4.82 -0.80 12.33
N PHE A 316 5.70 0.20 12.33
CA PHE A 316 5.70 1.30 13.31
C PHE A 316 5.40 2.63 12.62
N LEU A 317 4.69 3.49 13.32
CA LEU A 317 4.44 4.89 12.99
C LEU A 317 4.72 5.74 14.24
N GLU A 318 5.96 6.21 14.35
CA GLU A 318 6.49 6.81 15.59
C GLU A 318 6.35 5.82 16.75
N ASN A 319 5.56 6.19 17.78
CA ASN A 319 5.33 5.37 18.97
C ASN A 319 4.16 4.40 18.83
N ASP A 320 3.37 4.49 17.75
CA ASP A 320 2.27 3.56 17.48
C ASP A 320 2.76 2.38 16.63
N THR A 321 2.07 1.26 16.74
CA THR A 321 2.16 0.17 15.78
C THR A 321 0.94 0.16 14.87
N TYR A 322 1.10 -0.39 13.66
CA TYR A 322 -0.03 -0.70 12.80
C TYR A 322 0.16 -2.07 12.16
N GLY A 323 -0.94 -2.69 11.76
CA GLY A 323 -0.88 -3.98 11.10
C GLY A 323 -2.02 -4.20 10.14
N PHE A 324 -1.71 -4.94 9.06
CA PHE A 324 -2.67 -5.48 8.13
C PHE A 324 -2.98 -6.92 8.50
N TYR A 325 -4.26 -7.26 8.57
CA TYR A 325 -4.73 -8.57 8.99
C TYR A 325 -5.81 -9.09 8.05
N GLU A 326 -5.73 -10.37 7.74
CA GLU A 326 -6.81 -11.11 7.09
C GLU A 326 -7.77 -11.67 8.15
N ILE A 327 -9.08 -11.54 7.92
CA ILE A 327 -10.09 -12.16 8.78
C ILE A 327 -10.20 -13.62 8.38
N ILE A 328 -9.91 -14.52 9.32
CA ILE A 328 -10.10 -15.96 9.11
C ILE A 328 -11.60 -16.24 9.28
N LYS A 329 -12.26 -16.50 8.16
CA LYS A 329 -13.67 -16.92 8.17
C LYS A 329 -13.78 -18.34 8.72
N SER A 330 -14.60 -18.53 9.74
CA SER A 330 -14.91 -19.82 10.35
C SER A 330 -15.77 -20.68 9.43
#